data_aada6a1fae7d383f29f15eed75b19d4c
#
_entry.id   aada6a1fae7d383f29f15eed75b19d4c
#
_cell.length_a   1.000
_cell.length_b   1.000
_cell.length_c   1.000
_cell.angle_alpha   90.00
_cell.angle_beta   90.00
_cell.angle_gamma   90.00
#
_symmetry.space_group_name_H-M   'P 1'
#
loop_
_entity.id
_entity.type
_entity.pdbx_description
1 polymer ?
#
loop_
_entity_poly.entity_id
_entity_poly.type
_entity_poly.pdbx_seq_one_letter_code
_entity_poly.pdbx_strand_id
1 'polypeptide(L)'
;IELKKDSNAELVISNLYKKTTLQTNFGGIFLALIKGKPVQLNLKKYLSYFLEFREETIRKRTNYFLKNTLEKLEILEGLSKATKNIKQIIGIIEESENSAEAKSRLINSFHISEKQASSVLDMPLKKLTKLDKNQIDNEIKNLQEKKDYFQNLLNHRKLLLKLLVEELLVLKKKYNVKRKTKLLKNIDQNEELETINTQILEEFINKKTKLYIDNRLYLKKMIFNNYKKSFEDVNKIIDNKNIQKFICNINKNIKIIGITFTGKVF
;
A
#
# COMPACT_ATOMS: atom_id res chain seq x y z
N ILE A 1 -8.18 -30.71 5.63
CA ILE A 1 -7.65 -31.73 6.56
C ILE A 1 -8.86 -32.54 7.00
N GLU A 2 -8.82 -33.84 6.77
CA GLU A 2 -9.85 -34.78 7.22
C GLU A 2 -9.40 -35.38 8.56
N LEU A 3 -10.32 -35.40 9.52
CA LEU A 3 -10.06 -35.96 10.84
C LEU A 3 -10.63 -37.36 10.97
N LYS A 4 -9.97 -38.21 11.77
CA LYS A 4 -10.55 -39.51 12.11
C LYS A 4 -11.81 -39.31 12.94
N LYS A 5 -12.73 -40.28 12.85
CA LYS A 5 -13.92 -40.38 13.69
C LYS A 5 -13.49 -40.30 15.18
N ASP A 6 -14.16 -39.47 15.97
CA ASP A 6 -13.87 -39.22 17.38
C ASP A 6 -12.64 -38.34 17.71
N SER A 7 -12.07 -37.65 16.71
CA SER A 7 -10.99 -36.67 16.94
C SER A 7 -11.57 -35.32 17.35
N ASN A 8 -10.99 -34.67 18.34
CA ASN A 8 -11.37 -33.30 18.72
C ASN A 8 -10.75 -32.30 17.73
N ALA A 9 -11.60 -31.67 16.91
CA ALA A 9 -11.17 -30.75 15.86
C ALA A 9 -10.44 -29.51 16.41
N GLU A 10 -10.90 -28.96 17.54
CA GLU A 10 -10.31 -27.75 18.16
C GLU A 10 -8.90 -28.01 18.67
N LEU A 11 -8.69 -29.20 19.26
CA LEU A 11 -7.38 -29.60 19.75
C LEU A 11 -6.38 -29.78 18.57
N VAL A 12 -6.84 -30.33 17.45
CA VAL A 12 -6.01 -30.47 16.25
C VAL A 12 -5.64 -29.11 15.68
N ILE A 13 -6.60 -28.18 15.56
CA ILE A 13 -6.38 -26.83 15.08
C ILE A 13 -5.40 -26.08 16.00
N SER A 14 -5.59 -26.13 17.33
CA SER A 14 -4.67 -25.53 18.29
C SER A 14 -3.24 -26.08 18.17
N ASN A 15 -3.10 -27.39 17.97
CA ASN A 15 -1.80 -28.00 17.74
C ASN A 15 -1.17 -27.58 16.41
N LEU A 16 -1.96 -27.42 15.35
CA LEU A 16 -1.49 -26.93 14.05
C LEU A 16 -0.98 -25.49 14.17
N TYR A 17 -1.70 -24.61 14.86
CA TYR A 17 -1.23 -23.25 15.08
C TYR A 17 0.06 -23.17 15.91
N LYS A 18 0.21 -24.03 16.92
CA LYS A 18 1.40 -24.03 17.80
C LYS A 18 2.63 -24.70 17.17
N LYS A 19 2.42 -25.75 16.37
CA LYS A 19 3.51 -26.62 15.91
C LYS A 19 3.86 -26.47 14.43
N THR A 20 3.08 -25.65 13.67
CA THR A 20 3.31 -25.46 12.23
C THR A 20 3.34 -23.97 11.90
N THR A 21 3.72 -23.64 10.67
CA THR A 21 3.71 -22.28 10.15
C THR A 21 2.31 -21.77 9.73
N LEU A 22 1.24 -22.46 10.16
CA LEU A 22 -0.13 -22.05 9.86
C LEU A 22 -0.47 -20.70 10.47
N GLN A 23 0.10 -20.42 11.64
CA GLN A 23 0.11 -19.08 12.25
C GLN A 23 1.55 -18.56 12.27
N THR A 24 1.79 -17.45 11.62
CA THR A 24 3.12 -16.84 11.54
C THR A 24 3.04 -15.33 11.60
N ASN A 25 4.11 -14.72 12.08
CA ASN A 25 4.26 -13.27 12.08
C ASN A 25 4.93 -12.81 10.79
N PHE A 26 4.35 -11.81 10.15
CA PHE A 26 4.95 -11.17 8.98
C PHE A 26 5.59 -9.84 9.38
N GLY A 27 6.91 -9.79 9.34
CA GLY A 27 7.69 -8.56 9.57
C GLY A 27 7.84 -7.78 8.27
N GLY A 28 7.04 -6.73 8.08
CA GLY A 28 7.12 -5.85 6.91
C GLY A 28 8.10 -4.71 7.13
N ILE A 29 9.15 -4.60 6.31
CA ILE A 29 10.06 -3.45 6.29
C ILE A 29 9.71 -2.58 5.10
N PHE A 30 9.20 -1.36 5.36
CA PHE A 30 8.94 -0.37 4.32
C PHE A 30 10.16 0.52 4.15
N LEU A 31 10.96 0.27 3.14
CA LEU A 31 12.10 1.09 2.76
C LEU A 31 11.75 1.89 1.50
N ALA A 32 11.95 3.20 1.53
CA ALA A 32 11.74 4.07 0.38
C ALA A 32 12.84 5.12 0.25
N LEU A 33 13.08 5.58 -0.98
CA LEU A 33 13.97 6.71 -1.26
C LEU A 33 13.17 8.01 -1.14
N ILE A 34 13.53 8.84 -0.14
CA ILE A 34 12.94 10.15 0.06
C ILE A 34 14.01 11.20 -0.17
N LYS A 35 13.80 12.05 -1.17
CA LYS A 35 14.77 13.08 -1.59
C LYS A 35 16.20 12.49 -1.77
N GLY A 36 16.27 11.30 -2.39
CA GLY A 36 17.51 10.61 -2.67
C GLY A 36 18.15 9.86 -1.49
N LYS A 37 17.52 9.84 -0.31
CA LYS A 37 18.03 9.12 0.87
C LYS A 37 17.13 7.93 1.19
N PRO A 38 17.71 6.74 1.49
CA PRO A 38 16.93 5.59 1.93
C PRO A 38 16.42 5.82 3.36
N VAL A 39 15.11 5.69 3.56
CA VAL A 39 14.47 5.88 4.86
C VAL A 39 13.51 4.72 5.13
N GLN A 40 13.60 4.15 6.32
CA GLN A 40 12.64 3.17 6.80
C GLN A 40 11.40 3.88 7.34
N LEU A 41 10.24 3.47 6.89
CA LEU A 41 8.98 4.14 7.15
C LEU A 41 7.97 3.19 7.82
N ASN A 42 7.03 3.76 8.54
CA ASN A 42 5.78 3.07 8.85
C ASN A 42 4.77 3.31 7.72
N LEU A 43 3.71 2.52 7.67
CA LEU A 43 2.69 2.58 6.62
C LEU A 43 2.07 3.98 6.47
N LYS A 44 1.79 4.67 7.57
CA LYS A 44 1.21 6.03 7.55
C LYS A 44 2.16 7.04 6.88
N LYS A 45 3.43 7.04 7.27
CA LYS A 45 4.45 7.91 6.66
C LYS A 45 4.67 7.58 5.20
N TYR A 46 4.70 6.28 4.84
CA TYR A 46 4.84 5.85 3.45
C TYR A 46 3.71 6.43 2.56
N LEU A 47 2.46 6.32 3.01
CA LEU A 47 1.32 6.90 2.29
C LEU A 47 1.39 8.43 2.24
N SER A 48 1.81 9.11 3.31
CA SER A 48 1.96 10.56 3.31
C SER A 48 3.00 11.03 2.29
N TYR A 49 4.17 10.42 2.26
CA TYR A 49 5.21 10.74 1.26
C TYR A 49 4.79 10.42 -0.16
N PHE A 50 4.02 9.34 -0.36
CA PHE A 50 3.45 9.06 -1.67
C PHE A 50 2.48 10.16 -2.13
N LEU A 51 1.62 10.66 -1.24
CA LEU A 51 0.70 11.75 -1.57
C LEU A 51 1.45 13.06 -1.87
N GLU A 52 2.48 13.40 -1.08
CA GLU A 52 3.34 14.57 -1.35
C GLU A 52 4.02 14.46 -2.72
N PHE A 53 4.59 13.32 -3.04
CA PHE A 53 5.19 13.06 -4.34
C PHE A 53 4.18 13.18 -5.49
N ARG A 54 2.97 12.67 -5.31
CA ARG A 54 1.91 12.79 -6.32
C ARG A 54 1.46 14.24 -6.51
N GLU A 55 1.30 15.00 -5.41
CA GLU A 55 0.96 16.43 -5.46
C GLU A 55 2.04 17.21 -6.23
N GLU A 56 3.32 16.99 -5.92
CA GLU A 56 4.44 17.61 -6.61
C GLU A 56 4.47 17.24 -8.10
N THR A 57 4.23 15.98 -8.43
CA THR A 57 4.21 15.49 -9.81
C THR A 57 3.09 16.15 -10.62
N ILE A 58 1.88 16.25 -10.06
CA ILE A 58 0.75 16.92 -10.71
C ILE A 58 1.08 18.40 -10.92
N ARG A 59 1.66 19.08 -9.91
CA ARG A 59 2.08 20.48 -10.00
C ARG A 59 3.11 20.70 -11.11
N LYS A 60 4.15 19.87 -11.20
CA LYS A 60 5.17 19.92 -12.27
C LYS A 60 4.55 19.69 -13.64
N ARG A 61 3.69 18.70 -13.77
CA ARG A 61 2.97 18.39 -15.01
C ARG A 61 2.08 19.56 -15.45
N THR A 62 1.33 20.16 -14.51
CA THR A 62 0.45 21.29 -14.79
C THR A 62 1.25 22.52 -15.21
N ASN A 63 2.37 22.82 -14.56
CA ASN A 63 3.27 23.89 -14.95
C ASN A 63 3.81 23.70 -16.38
N TYR A 64 4.20 22.48 -16.73
CA TYR A 64 4.64 22.17 -18.08
C TYR A 64 3.54 22.40 -19.13
N PHE A 65 2.30 21.95 -18.84
CA PHE A 65 1.19 22.20 -19.74
C PHE A 65 0.82 23.68 -19.84
N LEU A 66 0.86 24.40 -18.72
CA LEU A 66 0.65 25.85 -18.71
C LEU A 66 1.67 26.57 -19.58
N LYS A 67 2.97 26.27 -19.42
CA LYS A 67 4.04 26.84 -20.24
C LYS A 67 3.80 26.61 -21.72
N ASN A 68 3.54 25.38 -22.13
CA ASN A 68 3.28 25.03 -23.53
C ASN A 68 2.00 25.72 -24.06
N THR A 69 0.99 25.89 -23.21
CA THR A 69 -0.26 26.58 -23.58
C THR A 69 0.00 28.06 -23.80
N LEU A 70 0.79 28.71 -22.93
CA LEU A 70 1.16 30.11 -23.05
C LEU A 70 1.99 30.37 -24.32
N GLU A 71 2.97 29.50 -24.61
CA GLU A 71 3.80 29.62 -25.84
C GLU A 71 2.94 29.52 -27.11
N LYS A 72 1.99 28.58 -27.15
CA LYS A 72 1.06 28.45 -28.29
C LYS A 72 0.12 29.65 -28.40
N LEU A 73 -0.39 30.10 -27.26
CA LEU A 73 -1.29 31.26 -27.22
C LEU A 73 -0.59 32.53 -27.70
N GLU A 74 0.66 32.76 -27.27
CA GLU A 74 1.49 33.87 -27.74
C GLU A 74 1.60 33.86 -29.28
N ILE A 75 1.91 32.71 -29.87
CA ILE A 75 2.02 32.57 -31.33
C ILE A 75 0.70 32.84 -32.03
N LEU A 76 -0.40 32.25 -31.58
CA LEU A 76 -1.72 32.43 -32.20
C LEU A 76 -2.27 33.87 -32.07
N GLU A 77 -2.01 34.54 -30.95
CA GLU A 77 -2.37 35.95 -30.77
C GLU A 77 -1.61 36.82 -31.77
N GLY A 78 -0.32 36.54 -32.04
CA GLY A 78 0.44 37.20 -33.06
C GLY A 78 -0.15 36.97 -34.45
N LEU A 79 -0.50 35.72 -34.78
CA LEU A 79 -1.13 35.37 -36.07
C LEU A 79 -2.53 36.04 -36.20
N SER A 80 -3.33 36.10 -35.14
CA SER A 80 -4.62 36.79 -35.18
C SER A 80 -4.45 38.29 -35.44
N LYS A 81 -3.47 38.96 -34.79
CA LYS A 81 -3.13 40.35 -35.09
C LYS A 81 -2.70 40.54 -36.56
N ALA A 82 -1.87 39.65 -37.04
CA ALA A 82 -1.38 39.67 -38.44
C ALA A 82 -2.52 39.50 -39.45
N THR A 83 -3.42 38.55 -39.22
CA THR A 83 -4.54 38.32 -40.13
C THR A 83 -5.55 39.47 -40.19
N LYS A 84 -5.67 40.28 -39.10
CA LYS A 84 -6.49 41.49 -39.11
C LYS A 84 -5.87 42.62 -39.92
N ASN A 85 -4.54 42.70 -39.95
CA ASN A 85 -3.79 43.79 -40.60
C ASN A 85 -2.95 43.31 -41.80
N ILE A 86 -3.43 42.30 -42.52
CA ILE A 86 -2.67 41.58 -43.51
C ILE A 86 -2.09 42.45 -44.66
N LYS A 87 -2.86 43.47 -45.11
CA LYS A 87 -2.39 44.39 -46.14
C LYS A 87 -1.15 45.18 -45.75
N GLN A 88 -1.12 45.64 -44.49
CA GLN A 88 0.01 46.40 -43.94
C GLN A 88 1.23 45.49 -43.77
N ILE A 89 1.01 44.24 -43.37
CA ILE A 89 2.08 43.25 -43.18
C ILE A 89 2.72 42.90 -44.53
N ILE A 90 1.90 42.66 -45.55
CA ILE A 90 2.41 42.40 -46.90
C ILE A 90 3.23 43.58 -47.40
N GLY A 91 2.76 44.81 -47.26
CA GLY A 91 3.52 46.01 -47.65
C GLY A 91 4.86 46.11 -46.91
N ILE A 92 4.93 45.84 -45.61
CA ILE A 92 6.22 45.83 -44.89
C ILE A 92 7.16 44.73 -45.39
N ILE A 93 6.64 43.57 -45.74
CA ILE A 93 7.46 42.48 -46.26
C ILE A 93 8.02 42.81 -47.67
N GLU A 94 7.18 43.41 -48.54
CA GLU A 94 7.56 43.82 -49.88
C GLU A 94 8.61 44.96 -49.87
N GLU A 95 8.55 45.89 -48.94
CA GLU A 95 9.48 46.99 -48.75
C GLU A 95 10.79 46.62 -48.07
N SER A 96 10.91 45.39 -47.52
CA SER A 96 12.09 44.94 -46.78
C SER A 96 13.07 44.22 -47.67
N GLU A 97 14.35 44.52 -47.54
CA GLU A 97 15.41 43.89 -48.35
C GLU A 97 15.66 42.40 -47.97
N ASN A 98 15.39 42.09 -46.69
CA ASN A 98 15.62 40.73 -46.19
C ASN A 98 14.64 40.37 -45.05
N SER A 99 14.56 39.07 -44.70
CA SER A 99 13.67 38.55 -43.67
C SER A 99 13.98 39.11 -42.26
N ALA A 100 15.25 39.41 -41.97
CA ALA A 100 15.64 39.97 -40.68
C ALA A 100 15.15 41.42 -40.53
N GLU A 101 15.21 42.20 -41.57
CA GLU A 101 14.65 43.56 -41.60
C GLU A 101 13.11 43.55 -41.50
N ALA A 102 12.47 42.70 -42.29
CA ALA A 102 11.01 42.51 -42.23
C ALA A 102 10.55 42.17 -40.80
N LYS A 103 11.29 41.25 -40.15
CA LYS A 103 11.04 40.87 -38.74
C LYS A 103 11.14 42.09 -37.79
N SER A 104 12.21 42.86 -37.92
CA SER A 104 12.43 44.04 -37.03
C SER A 104 11.36 45.10 -37.27
N ARG A 105 10.99 45.37 -38.54
CA ARG A 105 9.90 46.32 -38.86
C ARG A 105 8.54 45.85 -38.31
N LEU A 106 8.23 44.53 -38.41
CA LEU A 106 6.98 43.97 -37.84
C LEU A 106 6.92 44.09 -36.32
N ILE A 107 8.04 43.85 -35.61
CA ILE A 107 8.12 44.02 -34.16
C ILE A 107 7.81 45.47 -33.75
N ASN A 108 8.44 46.42 -34.46
CA ASN A 108 8.28 47.83 -34.16
C ASN A 108 6.87 48.38 -34.50
N SER A 109 6.31 47.96 -35.63
CA SER A 109 5.02 48.47 -36.11
C SER A 109 3.81 47.87 -35.40
N PHE A 110 3.88 46.57 -35.03
CA PHE A 110 2.74 45.86 -34.40
C PHE A 110 2.95 45.54 -32.92
N HIS A 111 4.08 45.93 -32.34
CA HIS A 111 4.45 45.60 -30.94
C HIS A 111 4.24 44.12 -30.61
N ILE A 112 4.75 43.27 -31.51
CA ILE A 112 4.72 41.82 -31.37
C ILE A 112 6.07 41.29 -30.93
N SER A 113 6.09 40.10 -30.28
CA SER A 113 7.33 39.47 -29.86
C SER A 113 8.11 38.91 -31.05
N GLU A 114 9.40 38.67 -30.85
CA GLU A 114 10.26 38.11 -31.89
C GLU A 114 9.74 36.74 -32.41
N LYS A 115 9.22 35.93 -31.49
CA LYS A 115 8.61 34.63 -31.84
C LYS A 115 7.34 34.81 -32.67
N GLN A 116 6.51 35.80 -32.31
CA GLN A 116 5.31 36.11 -33.08
C GLN A 116 5.65 36.61 -34.48
N ALA A 117 6.63 37.49 -34.60
CA ALA A 117 7.08 38.00 -35.89
C ALA A 117 7.61 36.90 -36.78
N SER A 118 8.44 35.97 -36.24
CA SER A 118 8.90 34.82 -37.03
C SER A 118 7.74 33.93 -37.50
N SER A 119 6.78 33.67 -36.60
CA SER A 119 5.61 32.84 -36.95
C SER A 119 4.69 33.49 -37.96
N VAL A 120 4.64 34.83 -37.98
CA VAL A 120 3.89 35.60 -38.99
C VAL A 120 4.59 35.50 -40.39
N LEU A 121 5.91 35.61 -40.43
CA LEU A 121 6.69 35.47 -41.65
C LEU A 121 6.63 34.05 -42.25
N ASP A 122 6.63 33.05 -41.40
CA ASP A 122 6.52 31.64 -41.75
C ASP A 122 5.09 31.20 -42.09
N MET A 123 4.09 32.10 -42.00
CA MET A 123 2.69 31.76 -42.21
C MET A 123 2.38 31.52 -43.68
N PRO A 124 1.84 30.36 -44.07
CA PRO A 124 1.43 30.13 -45.47
C PRO A 124 0.25 31.01 -45.87
N LEU A 125 0.28 31.58 -47.09
CA LEU A 125 -0.80 32.43 -47.62
C LEU A 125 -2.19 31.77 -47.59
N LYS A 126 -2.27 30.46 -47.71
CA LYS A 126 -3.54 29.72 -47.58
C LYS A 126 -4.27 29.91 -46.25
N LYS A 127 -3.55 30.21 -45.16
CA LYS A 127 -4.15 30.44 -43.83
C LYS A 127 -4.77 31.82 -43.67
N LEU A 128 -4.82 32.64 -44.70
CA LEU A 128 -5.39 33.96 -44.70
C LEU A 128 -6.89 34.01 -45.04
N THR A 129 -7.51 32.85 -45.27
CA THR A 129 -8.95 32.76 -45.57
C THR A 129 -9.81 33.11 -44.35
N LYS A 130 -11.07 33.50 -44.62
CA LYS A 130 -12.02 33.81 -43.54
C LYS A 130 -12.29 32.63 -42.61
N LEU A 131 -12.29 31.39 -43.17
CA LEU A 131 -12.50 30.17 -42.41
C LEU A 131 -11.32 29.92 -41.47
N ASP A 132 -10.09 30.08 -41.90
CA ASP A 132 -8.89 29.91 -41.11
C ASP A 132 -8.79 30.96 -39.98
N LYS A 133 -9.25 32.22 -40.20
CA LYS A 133 -9.32 33.24 -39.16
C LYS A 133 -10.25 32.83 -38.02
N ASN A 134 -11.44 32.34 -38.35
CA ASN A 134 -12.38 31.85 -37.34
C ASN A 134 -11.82 30.65 -36.58
N GLN A 135 -11.06 29.79 -37.23
CA GLN A 135 -10.40 28.68 -36.57
C GLN A 135 -9.34 29.16 -35.56
N ILE A 136 -8.50 30.12 -35.94
CA ILE A 136 -7.48 30.70 -35.06
C ILE A 136 -8.15 31.35 -33.85
N ASP A 137 -9.20 32.14 -34.03
CA ASP A 137 -9.90 32.80 -32.92
C ASP A 137 -10.58 31.78 -31.98
N ASN A 138 -11.13 30.70 -32.50
CA ASN A 138 -11.67 29.58 -31.70
C ASN A 138 -10.56 28.85 -30.94
N GLU A 139 -9.42 28.62 -31.56
CA GLU A 139 -8.28 27.97 -30.91
C GLU A 139 -7.69 28.84 -29.80
N ILE A 140 -7.63 30.17 -30.00
CA ILE A 140 -7.25 31.12 -28.94
C ILE A 140 -8.18 31.01 -27.74
N LYS A 141 -9.50 30.99 -27.95
CA LYS A 141 -10.48 30.84 -26.85
C LYS A 141 -10.27 29.55 -26.09
N ASN A 142 -10.13 28.45 -26.80
CA ASN A 142 -9.89 27.13 -26.18
C ASN A 142 -8.58 27.09 -25.38
N LEU A 143 -7.52 27.75 -25.85
CA LEU A 143 -6.25 27.83 -25.14
C LEU A 143 -6.32 28.80 -23.95
N GLN A 144 -7.10 29.89 -24.03
CA GLN A 144 -7.36 30.75 -22.88
C GLN A 144 -8.10 30.02 -21.76
N GLU A 145 -9.14 29.27 -22.09
CA GLU A 145 -9.84 28.41 -21.10
C GLU A 145 -8.90 27.41 -20.45
N LYS A 146 -8.02 26.75 -21.23
CA LYS A 146 -7.01 25.83 -20.70
C LYS A 146 -5.99 26.54 -19.81
N LYS A 147 -5.53 27.72 -20.20
CA LYS A 147 -4.63 28.55 -19.40
C LYS A 147 -5.26 28.84 -18.04
N ASP A 148 -6.50 29.33 -18.04
CA ASP A 148 -7.22 29.69 -16.82
C ASP A 148 -7.46 28.48 -15.93
N TYR A 149 -7.80 27.33 -16.52
CA TYR A 149 -7.91 26.06 -15.80
C TYR A 149 -6.59 25.67 -15.13
N PHE A 150 -5.47 25.70 -15.85
CA PHE A 150 -4.17 25.34 -15.27
C PHE A 150 -3.70 26.33 -14.21
N GLN A 151 -3.94 27.64 -14.41
CA GLN A 151 -3.63 28.65 -13.41
C GLN A 151 -4.45 28.47 -12.14
N ASN A 152 -5.76 28.22 -12.27
CA ASN A 152 -6.63 27.93 -11.13
C ASN A 152 -6.21 26.66 -10.38
N LEU A 153 -5.80 25.63 -11.11
CA LEU A 153 -5.32 24.39 -10.50
C LEU A 153 -4.04 24.61 -9.69
N LEU A 154 -3.13 25.45 -10.16
CA LEU A 154 -1.87 25.77 -9.46
C LEU A 154 -2.09 26.69 -8.25
N ASN A 155 -3.03 27.62 -8.34
CA ASN A 155 -3.32 28.60 -7.30
C ASN A 155 -4.15 28.01 -6.16
N HIS A 156 -5.00 27.02 -6.44
CA HIS A 156 -5.92 26.45 -5.49
C HIS A 156 -5.59 24.99 -5.18
N ARG A 157 -4.88 24.76 -4.06
CA ARG A 157 -4.52 23.40 -3.61
C ARG A 157 -5.71 22.45 -3.52
N LYS A 158 -6.89 22.95 -3.14
CA LYS A 158 -8.11 22.11 -3.06
C LYS A 158 -8.48 21.49 -4.41
N LEU A 159 -8.34 22.23 -5.50
CA LEU A 159 -8.61 21.74 -6.86
C LEU A 159 -7.58 20.69 -7.28
N LEU A 160 -6.31 20.90 -6.94
CA LEU A 160 -5.23 19.96 -7.21
C LEU A 160 -5.45 18.64 -6.47
N LEU A 161 -5.85 18.69 -5.19
CA LEU A 161 -6.19 17.49 -4.43
C LEU A 161 -7.43 16.77 -4.97
N LYS A 162 -8.42 17.52 -5.46
CA LYS A 162 -9.59 16.93 -6.11
C LYS A 162 -9.19 16.15 -7.37
N LEU A 163 -8.35 16.73 -8.22
CA LEU A 163 -7.81 16.06 -9.40
C LEU A 163 -7.03 14.80 -9.02
N LEU A 164 -6.21 14.87 -7.97
CA LEU A 164 -5.48 13.70 -7.46
C LEU A 164 -6.43 12.57 -7.03
N VAL A 165 -7.50 12.91 -6.33
CA VAL A 165 -8.53 11.93 -5.93
C VAL A 165 -9.21 11.32 -7.15
N GLU A 166 -9.54 12.12 -8.16
CA GLU A 166 -10.14 11.63 -9.41
C GLU A 166 -9.21 10.64 -10.14
N GLU A 167 -7.92 10.96 -10.26
CA GLU A 167 -6.93 10.05 -10.85
C GLU A 167 -6.81 8.73 -10.06
N LEU A 168 -6.80 8.79 -8.72
CA LEU A 168 -6.76 7.61 -7.86
C LEU A 168 -8.03 6.75 -7.97
N LEU A 169 -9.19 7.39 -8.14
CA LEU A 169 -10.47 6.66 -8.34
C LEU A 169 -10.49 5.92 -9.68
N VAL A 170 -9.92 6.50 -10.74
CA VAL A 170 -9.76 5.80 -12.04
C VAL A 170 -8.87 4.56 -11.88
N LEU A 171 -7.74 4.70 -11.19
CA LEU A 171 -6.86 3.57 -10.88
C LEU A 171 -7.55 2.51 -10.03
N LYS A 172 -8.32 2.94 -9.02
CA LYS A 172 -9.10 2.03 -8.19
C LYS A 172 -10.11 1.23 -9.02
N LYS A 173 -10.85 1.87 -9.94
CA LYS A 173 -11.78 1.15 -10.82
C LYS A 173 -11.08 0.11 -11.68
N LYS A 174 -9.89 0.44 -12.21
CA LYS A 174 -9.13 -0.45 -13.11
C LYS A 174 -8.50 -1.64 -12.40
N TYR A 175 -8.00 -1.44 -11.18
CA TYR A 175 -7.18 -2.42 -10.45
C TYR A 175 -7.82 -2.93 -9.15
N ASN A 176 -9.12 -2.66 -8.93
CA ASN A 176 -9.78 -3.05 -7.70
C ASN A 176 -9.91 -4.56 -7.58
N VAL A 177 -9.25 -5.12 -6.58
CA VAL A 177 -9.39 -6.52 -6.19
C VAL A 177 -10.01 -6.59 -4.81
N LYS A 178 -11.02 -7.44 -4.64
CA LYS A 178 -11.65 -7.66 -3.33
C LYS A 178 -10.63 -8.21 -2.34
N ARG A 179 -10.61 -7.66 -1.13
CA ARG A 179 -9.73 -8.13 -0.06
C ARG A 179 -10.10 -9.54 0.34
N LYS A 180 -9.14 -10.46 0.31
CA LYS A 180 -9.32 -11.87 0.75
C LYS A 180 -9.09 -12.01 2.26
N THR A 181 -8.25 -11.16 2.85
CA THR A 181 -7.88 -11.22 4.27
C THR A 181 -8.93 -10.54 5.14
N LYS A 182 -9.39 -11.19 6.18
CA LYS A 182 -10.22 -10.58 7.24
C LYS A 182 -9.31 -9.83 8.20
N LEU A 183 -9.67 -8.59 8.54
CA LEU A 183 -9.02 -7.84 9.62
C LEU A 183 -9.83 -8.08 10.89
N LEU A 184 -9.20 -8.73 11.85
CA LEU A 184 -9.73 -8.84 13.20
C LEU A 184 -9.20 -7.63 13.97
N LYS A 185 -10.09 -6.87 14.62
CA LYS A 185 -9.67 -5.95 15.68
C LYS A 185 -9.17 -6.84 16.81
N ASN A 186 -8.17 -6.39 17.57
CA ASN A 186 -7.69 -7.10 18.74
C ASN A 186 -8.90 -7.48 19.62
N ILE A 187 -9.46 -8.61 19.35
CA ILE A 187 -10.23 -9.35 20.31
C ILE A 187 -9.13 -9.91 21.20
N ASP A 188 -9.26 -9.76 22.46
CA ASP A 188 -8.32 -10.26 23.46
C ASP A 188 -8.02 -11.73 23.16
N GLN A 189 -7.02 -11.94 22.29
CA GLN A 189 -6.56 -13.29 21.90
C GLN A 189 -6.11 -14.08 23.13
N ASN A 190 -5.88 -13.38 24.26
CA ASN A 190 -5.53 -13.99 25.52
C ASN A 190 -6.74 -14.63 26.21
N GLU A 191 -7.94 -14.04 26.15
CA GLU A 191 -9.11 -14.61 26.84
C GLU A 191 -9.68 -15.85 26.15
N GLU A 192 -9.77 -15.86 24.78
CA GLU A 192 -10.23 -17.08 24.09
C GLU A 192 -9.17 -18.20 24.08
N LEU A 193 -7.89 -17.86 23.96
CA LEU A 193 -6.81 -18.86 24.05
C LEU A 193 -6.60 -19.35 25.48
N GLU A 194 -6.83 -18.51 26.51
CA GLU A 194 -6.79 -18.93 27.92
C GLU A 194 -8.02 -19.76 28.28
N THR A 195 -9.21 -19.42 27.82
CA THR A 195 -10.43 -20.23 28.07
C THR A 195 -10.35 -21.59 27.33
N ILE A 196 -9.90 -21.63 26.09
CA ILE A 196 -9.69 -22.90 25.37
C ILE A 196 -8.56 -23.71 26.02
N ASN A 197 -7.46 -23.07 26.42
CA ASN A 197 -6.37 -23.75 27.13
C ASN A 197 -6.78 -24.24 28.53
N THR A 198 -7.61 -23.49 29.25
CA THR A 198 -8.13 -23.94 30.56
C THR A 198 -9.15 -25.06 30.43
N GLN A 199 -10.04 -25.03 29.43
CA GLN A 199 -10.97 -26.13 29.16
C GLN A 199 -10.24 -27.42 28.71
N ILE A 200 -9.26 -27.30 27.83
CA ILE A 200 -8.43 -28.44 27.41
C ILE A 200 -7.59 -28.96 28.56
N LEU A 201 -7.04 -28.09 29.38
CA LEU A 201 -6.32 -28.48 30.62
C LEU A 201 -7.23 -29.14 31.64
N GLU A 202 -8.46 -28.66 31.80
CA GLU A 202 -9.43 -29.30 32.72
C GLU A 202 -9.87 -30.69 32.23
N GLU A 203 -10.06 -30.90 30.92
CA GLU A 203 -10.29 -32.24 30.38
C GLU A 203 -9.08 -33.17 30.54
N PHE A 204 -7.85 -32.68 30.42
CA PHE A 204 -6.63 -33.44 30.71
C PHE A 204 -6.42 -33.73 32.18
N ILE A 205 -6.81 -32.82 33.05
CA ILE A 205 -6.69 -32.93 34.53
C ILE A 205 -7.72 -33.89 35.10
N ASN A 206 -8.89 -33.99 34.47
CA ASN A 206 -9.94 -34.95 34.90
C ASN A 206 -9.62 -36.42 34.57
N LYS A 207 -8.60 -36.70 33.73
CA LYS A 207 -8.10 -38.06 33.52
C LYS A 207 -7.22 -38.43 34.73
N LYS A 208 -7.60 -39.46 35.51
CA LYS A 208 -6.81 -39.98 36.62
C LYS A 208 -5.39 -40.26 36.19
N THR A 209 -4.44 -39.44 36.61
CA THR A 209 -3.05 -39.51 36.21
C THR A 209 -2.21 -39.96 37.40
N LYS A 210 -1.37 -40.94 37.21
CA LYS A 210 -0.43 -41.46 38.19
C LYS A 210 1.00 -41.13 37.80
N LEU A 211 1.83 -40.76 38.76
CA LEU A 211 3.26 -40.59 38.63
C LEU A 211 4.01 -41.74 39.24
N TYR A 212 5.02 -42.18 38.59
CA TYR A 212 5.91 -43.22 39.10
C TYR A 212 7.37 -42.95 38.71
N ILE A 213 8.29 -43.48 39.50
CA ILE A 213 9.71 -43.44 39.23
C ILE A 213 10.13 -44.83 38.73
N ASP A 214 10.80 -44.88 37.58
CA ASP A 214 11.34 -46.13 37.02
C ASP A 214 12.68 -46.49 37.68
N ASN A 215 13.19 -47.68 37.39
CA ASN A 215 14.46 -48.16 37.93
C ASN A 215 15.70 -47.35 37.52
N ARG A 216 15.54 -46.47 36.56
CA ARG A 216 16.59 -45.54 36.13
C ARG A 216 16.44 -44.15 36.75
N LEU A 217 15.58 -44.02 37.77
CA LEU A 217 15.28 -42.78 38.49
C LEU A 217 14.62 -41.67 37.61
N TYR A 218 14.00 -42.04 36.49
CA TYR A 218 13.23 -41.10 35.71
C TYR A 218 11.79 -41.04 36.20
N LEU A 219 11.28 -39.78 36.34
CA LEU A 219 9.90 -39.51 36.63
C LEU A 219 9.05 -39.69 35.39
N LYS A 220 8.09 -40.59 35.40
CA LYS A 220 7.18 -40.86 34.29
C LYS A 220 5.74 -40.63 34.70
N LYS A 221 4.93 -40.14 33.73
CA LYS A 221 3.52 -39.91 33.89
C LYS A 221 2.73 -40.99 33.14
N MET A 222 1.77 -41.61 33.82
CA MET A 222 0.87 -42.59 33.21
C MET A 222 -0.56 -42.04 33.28
N ILE A 223 -1.24 -41.99 32.10
CA ILE A 223 -2.61 -41.53 31.95
C ILE A 223 -3.51 -42.75 31.80
N PHE A 224 -4.50 -42.89 32.70
CA PHE A 224 -5.47 -43.97 32.61
C PHE A 224 -6.71 -43.48 31.88
N ASN A 225 -6.96 -43.96 30.68
CA ASN A 225 -8.24 -43.74 30.00
C ASN A 225 -9.33 -44.55 30.72
N ASN A 226 -10.51 -44.00 30.86
CA ASN A 226 -11.67 -44.53 31.58
C ASN A 226 -12.28 -45.84 30.98
N TYR A 227 -11.53 -46.66 30.30
CA TYR A 227 -12.02 -48.00 29.93
C TYR A 227 -11.64 -48.96 31.05
N LYS A 228 -12.68 -49.61 31.57
CA LYS A 228 -12.67 -50.70 32.58
C LYS A 228 -11.48 -51.65 32.46
N LYS A 229 -10.29 -51.19 32.83
CA LYS A 229 -9.22 -52.11 33.18
C LYS A 229 -9.12 -52.13 34.69
N SER A 230 -9.40 -53.30 35.24
CA SER A 230 -9.47 -53.58 36.65
C SER A 230 -8.18 -53.20 37.38
N PHE A 231 -8.28 -52.96 38.67
CA PHE A 231 -7.12 -52.78 39.57
C PHE A 231 -6.03 -53.84 39.38
N GLU A 232 -6.37 -55.02 38.90
CA GLU A 232 -5.44 -56.11 38.56
C GLU A 232 -4.46 -55.78 37.45
N ASP A 233 -4.86 -55.02 36.42
CA ASP A 233 -3.94 -54.65 35.33
C ASP A 233 -2.93 -53.58 35.78
N VAL A 234 -3.28 -52.78 36.76
CA VAL A 234 -2.38 -51.77 37.35
C VAL A 234 -1.32 -52.49 38.22
N ASN A 235 -1.74 -53.49 38.97
CA ASN A 235 -0.81 -54.32 39.78
C ASN A 235 0.15 -55.14 38.91
N LYS A 236 -0.32 -55.69 37.79
CA LYS A 236 0.57 -56.38 36.82
C LYS A 236 1.61 -55.43 36.15
N ILE A 237 1.31 -54.15 36.02
CA ILE A 237 2.26 -53.16 35.53
C ILE A 237 3.26 -52.77 36.62
N ILE A 238 2.82 -52.77 37.88
CA ILE A 238 3.66 -52.49 39.06
C ILE A 238 4.58 -53.67 39.35
N ASP A 239 4.12 -54.91 39.16
CA ASP A 239 4.92 -56.12 39.30
C ASP A 239 5.98 -56.33 38.18
N ASN A 240 5.84 -55.65 37.07
CA ASN A 240 6.92 -55.56 36.10
C ASN A 240 8.09 -54.78 36.73
N LYS A 241 9.19 -55.43 37.04
CA LYS A 241 10.43 -55.03 37.76
C LYS A 241 11.07 -53.68 37.42
N ASN A 242 10.34 -52.78 36.74
CA ASN A 242 10.83 -51.49 36.24
C ASN A 242 10.33 -50.28 37.02
N ILE A 243 9.48 -50.44 38.03
CA ILE A 243 8.94 -49.34 38.83
C ILE A 243 9.47 -49.45 40.29
N GLN A 244 10.29 -48.48 40.70
CA GLN A 244 10.84 -48.46 42.04
C GLN A 244 9.92 -47.85 43.06
N LYS A 245 9.15 -46.83 42.70
CA LYS A 245 8.29 -46.12 43.68
C LYS A 245 7.11 -45.41 43.00
N PHE A 246 5.96 -45.61 43.60
CA PHE A 246 4.72 -44.91 43.27
C PHE A 246 4.64 -43.60 44.04
N ILE A 247 4.47 -42.42 43.37
CA ILE A 247 4.57 -41.16 44.07
C ILE A 247 3.18 -40.62 44.47
N CYS A 248 2.27 -40.45 43.54
CA CYS A 248 0.92 -39.93 43.87
C CYS A 248 -0.09 -40.07 42.72
N ASN A 249 -1.37 -39.96 43.06
CA ASN A 249 -2.44 -39.67 42.11
C ASN A 249 -2.52 -38.16 41.89
N ILE A 250 -2.44 -37.71 40.65
CA ILE A 250 -2.57 -36.28 40.32
C ILE A 250 -4.02 -36.01 40.02
N ASN A 251 -4.68 -35.25 40.88
CA ASN A 251 -6.06 -34.82 40.67
C ASN A 251 -6.18 -33.35 40.25
N LYS A 252 -5.27 -32.45 40.61
CA LYS A 252 -5.19 -31.03 40.20
C LYS A 252 -3.81 -30.44 40.51
N ASN A 253 -3.34 -29.53 39.70
CA ASN A 253 -2.22 -28.57 39.88
C ASN A 253 -1.15 -28.89 40.94
N ILE A 254 -0.59 -30.10 40.93
CA ILE A 254 0.46 -30.49 41.85
C ILE A 254 1.81 -30.09 41.26
N LYS A 255 2.55 -29.25 41.96
CA LYS A 255 3.96 -28.98 41.70
C LYS A 255 4.79 -30.05 42.36
N ILE A 256 5.67 -30.70 41.65
CA ILE A 256 6.60 -31.70 42.16
C ILE A 256 7.95 -31.04 42.32
N ILE A 257 8.49 -31.07 43.50
CA ILE A 257 9.81 -30.56 43.79
C ILE A 257 10.72 -31.75 43.99
N GLY A 258 11.70 -31.92 43.14
CA GLY A 258 12.76 -32.91 43.28
C GLY A 258 13.97 -32.32 43.97
N ILE A 259 14.39 -32.91 45.08
CA ILE A 259 15.60 -32.52 45.80
C ILE A 259 16.61 -33.65 45.64
N THR A 260 17.78 -33.34 45.06
CA THR A 260 18.88 -34.30 44.92
C THR A 260 19.63 -34.48 46.24
N PHE A 261 20.35 -35.55 46.37
CA PHE A 261 21.24 -35.78 47.51
C PHE A 261 22.25 -34.65 47.74
N THR A 262 22.63 -33.93 46.69
CA THR A 262 23.52 -32.78 46.74
C THR A 262 22.80 -31.46 47.03
N GLY A 263 21.52 -31.48 47.40
CA GLY A 263 20.71 -30.29 47.72
C GLY A 263 20.23 -29.46 46.55
N LYS A 264 20.39 -29.90 45.30
CA LYS A 264 19.82 -29.20 44.13
C LYS A 264 18.32 -29.47 44.06
N VAL A 265 17.56 -28.39 43.83
CA VAL A 265 16.11 -28.40 43.72
C VAL A 265 15.75 -28.28 42.22
N PHE A 266 14.81 -29.13 41.73
CA PHE A 266 14.28 -29.15 40.39
C PHE A 266 12.77 -29.02 40.36
#